data_6ce231539355c52e5eb440fc292e918d
#
_entry.id   6ce231539355c52e5eb440fc292e918d
#
_cell.length_a   1.000
_cell.length_b   1.000
_cell.length_c   1.000
_cell.angle_alpha   90.00
_cell.angle_beta   90.00
_cell.angle_gamma   90.00
#
_symmetry.space_group_name_H-M   'P 1'
#
loop_
_entity.id
_entity.type
_entity.pdbx_description
1 polymer ?
#
loop_
_entity_poly.entity_id
_entity_poly.type
_entity_poly.pdbx_seq_one_letter_code
_entity_poly.pdbx_strand_id
1 'polypeptide(L)'
;MKFDTLDRLAIRDLIENWAIWRDAGLWDRFRTLWHDDGIMMATWFQGGPDEFITNSKASFARGIRAQHVLGGSSIDIIGNRAVAQTKMTILHRAPIDYVMCDFTVVGRFYDFLERRSSKWGLVLRQPIYEKDRIDPVVPGTMPKLDPDVLASFPEGYRHMAYMQTKAGYSVKTDMPGATGPELDALYAKGAAWLNGDALT
;
A
#
# COMPACT_ATOMS: atom_id res chain seq x y z
N MET A 1 26.21 12.23 10.94
CA MET A 1 25.03 12.63 11.71
C MET A 1 24.12 13.67 11.00
N LYS A 2 24.62 14.77 10.41
CA LYS A 2 23.75 15.72 9.68
C LYS A 2 23.09 15.17 8.41
N PHE A 3 23.77 14.32 7.66
CA PHE A 3 23.23 13.72 6.43
C PHE A 3 22.08 12.75 6.71
N ASP A 4 22.15 11.94 7.76
CA ASP A 4 21.11 11.00 8.15
C ASP A 4 19.77 11.69 8.46
N THR A 5 19.80 12.86 9.11
CA THR A 5 18.56 13.61 9.42
C THR A 5 17.88 14.15 8.18
N LEU A 6 18.63 14.70 7.22
CA LEU A 6 18.08 15.23 5.95
C LEU A 6 17.54 14.08 5.08
N ASP A 7 18.24 12.95 5.02
CA ASP A 7 17.79 11.77 4.30
C ASP A 7 16.50 11.21 4.89
N ARG A 8 16.38 11.11 6.23
CA ARG A 8 15.14 10.70 6.91
C ARG A 8 13.99 11.64 6.62
N LEU A 9 14.24 12.95 6.61
CA LEU A 9 13.23 13.94 6.26
C LEU A 9 12.77 13.77 4.80
N ALA A 10 13.69 13.64 3.87
CA ALA A 10 13.39 13.44 2.46
C ALA A 10 12.60 12.15 2.21
N ILE A 11 12.92 11.06 2.92
CA ILE A 11 12.18 9.80 2.83
C ILE A 11 10.77 9.97 3.41
N ARG A 12 10.61 10.65 4.54
CA ARG A 12 9.28 10.92 5.13
C ARG A 12 8.42 11.77 4.20
N ASP A 13 8.97 12.85 3.65
CA ASP A 13 8.27 13.70 2.69
C ASP A 13 7.82 12.89 1.46
N LEU A 14 8.67 11.99 0.97
CA LEU A 14 8.33 11.11 -0.14
C LEU A 14 7.14 10.20 0.21
N ILE A 15 7.15 9.57 1.39
CA ILE A 15 6.09 8.66 1.85
C ILE A 15 4.78 9.41 2.08
N GLU A 16 4.83 10.59 2.70
CA GLU A 16 3.66 11.45 2.96
C GLU A 16 3.06 11.99 1.66
N ASN A 17 3.91 12.46 0.75
CA ASN A 17 3.50 12.91 -0.59
C ASN A 17 2.89 11.79 -1.41
N TRP A 18 3.32 10.53 -1.24
CA TRP A 18 2.72 9.39 -1.91
C TRP A 18 1.22 9.29 -1.58
N ALA A 19 0.86 9.37 -0.30
CA ALA A 19 -0.53 9.30 0.14
C ALA A 19 -1.34 10.50 -0.40
N ILE A 20 -0.84 11.71 -0.16
CA ILE A 20 -1.53 12.96 -0.55
C ILE A 20 -1.71 13.05 -2.07
N TRP A 21 -0.65 12.83 -2.85
CA TRP A 21 -0.73 13.03 -4.31
C TRP A 21 -1.55 11.93 -4.99
N ARG A 22 -1.46 10.70 -4.50
CA ARG A 22 -2.29 9.59 -4.97
C ARG A 22 -3.77 9.86 -4.70
N ASP A 23 -4.12 10.27 -3.49
CA ASP A 23 -5.51 10.47 -3.07
C ASP A 23 -6.13 11.73 -3.69
N ALA A 24 -5.32 12.74 -3.96
CA ALA A 24 -5.72 13.97 -4.66
C ALA A 24 -5.70 13.85 -6.19
N GLY A 25 -5.20 12.73 -6.75
CA GLY A 25 -5.11 12.56 -8.20
C GLY A 25 -4.02 13.43 -8.86
N LEU A 26 -2.99 13.83 -8.11
CA LEU A 26 -1.87 14.63 -8.61
C LEU A 26 -0.81 13.73 -9.29
N TRP A 27 -1.21 13.09 -10.39
CA TRP A 27 -0.50 11.96 -11.00
C TRP A 27 0.90 12.27 -11.47
N ASP A 28 1.13 13.46 -12.04
CA ASP A 28 2.44 13.85 -12.52
C ASP A 28 3.44 14.02 -11.35
N ARG A 29 2.98 14.61 -10.24
CA ARG A 29 3.77 14.67 -9.00
C ARG A 29 3.96 13.27 -8.41
N PHE A 30 2.89 12.47 -8.35
CA PHE A 30 2.93 11.11 -7.82
C PHE A 30 3.96 10.25 -8.55
N ARG A 31 4.07 10.35 -9.89
CA ARG A 31 5.06 9.63 -10.70
C ARG A 31 6.49 9.94 -10.26
N THR A 32 6.79 11.17 -9.83
CA THR A 32 8.14 11.57 -9.44
C THR A 32 8.67 10.94 -8.16
N LEU A 33 7.84 10.22 -7.41
CA LEU A 33 8.23 9.53 -6.17
C LEU A 33 8.91 8.18 -6.44
N TRP A 34 8.81 7.68 -7.65
CA TRP A 34 9.30 6.38 -8.06
C TRP A 34 10.55 6.48 -8.92
N HIS A 35 11.44 5.50 -8.80
CA HIS A 35 12.39 5.19 -9.86
C HIS A 35 11.66 4.49 -11.02
N ASP A 36 12.25 4.52 -12.22
CA ASP A 36 11.59 3.96 -13.42
C ASP A 36 11.40 2.45 -13.34
N ASP A 37 12.29 1.77 -12.63
CA ASP A 37 12.25 0.34 -12.31
C ASP A 37 11.49 0.02 -11.01
N GLY A 38 10.76 1.00 -10.46
CA GLY A 38 9.99 0.83 -9.24
C GLY A 38 8.83 -0.16 -9.40
N ILE A 39 8.42 -0.80 -8.29
CA ILE A 39 7.35 -1.78 -8.26
C ILE A 39 6.36 -1.46 -7.14
N MET A 40 5.08 -1.42 -7.48
CA MET A 40 3.98 -1.39 -6.53
C MET A 40 3.40 -2.80 -6.36
N MET A 41 3.30 -3.26 -5.10
CA MET A 41 2.65 -4.51 -4.73
C MET A 41 1.39 -4.20 -3.94
N ALA A 42 0.24 -4.12 -4.61
CA ALA A 42 -1.07 -4.01 -3.97
C ALA A 42 -1.83 -5.33 -4.11
N THR A 43 -2.92 -5.51 -3.38
CA THR A 43 -3.78 -6.70 -3.51
C THR A 43 -4.35 -6.86 -4.92
N TRP A 44 -4.70 -5.75 -5.56
CA TRP A 44 -5.38 -5.68 -6.87
C TRP A 44 -4.45 -5.35 -8.04
N PHE A 45 -3.17 -5.06 -7.78
CA PHE A 45 -2.19 -4.66 -8.80
C PHE A 45 -0.77 -4.98 -8.33
N GLN A 46 0.03 -5.56 -9.22
CA GLN A 46 1.47 -5.74 -9.04
C GLN A 46 2.16 -5.33 -10.34
N GLY A 47 3.07 -4.36 -10.27
CA GLY A 47 3.76 -3.87 -11.48
C GLY A 47 4.39 -2.50 -11.33
N GLY A 48 4.80 -1.93 -12.46
CA GLY A 48 5.50 -0.66 -12.54
C GLY A 48 4.65 0.57 -12.22
N PRO A 49 5.29 1.71 -11.92
CA PRO A 49 4.59 2.92 -11.49
C PRO A 49 3.67 3.51 -12.56
N ASP A 50 4.04 3.46 -13.82
CA ASP A 50 3.24 4.04 -14.91
C ASP A 50 1.95 3.26 -15.15
N GLU A 51 2.01 1.93 -15.07
CA GLU A 51 0.83 1.08 -15.16
C GLU A 51 -0.06 1.23 -13.91
N PHE A 52 0.56 1.29 -12.72
CA PHE A 52 -0.18 1.56 -11.47
C PHE A 52 -0.95 2.89 -11.54
N ILE A 53 -0.31 3.94 -12.07
CA ILE A 53 -0.94 5.25 -12.27
C ILE A 53 -2.09 5.16 -13.28
N THR A 54 -1.89 4.47 -14.39
CA THR A 54 -2.92 4.28 -15.42
C THR A 54 -4.16 3.61 -14.85
N ASN A 55 -3.99 2.51 -14.11
CA ASN A 55 -5.08 1.79 -13.45
C ASN A 55 -5.73 2.61 -12.34
N SER A 56 -4.94 3.38 -11.60
CA SER A 56 -5.45 4.29 -10.57
C SER A 56 -6.28 5.43 -11.16
N LYS A 57 -5.85 6.04 -12.27
CA LYS A 57 -6.62 7.04 -13.03
C LYS A 57 -7.96 6.47 -13.50
N ALA A 58 -7.97 5.27 -14.05
CA ALA A 58 -9.19 4.60 -14.48
C ALA A 58 -10.18 4.35 -13.33
N SER A 59 -9.68 3.93 -12.17
CA SER A 59 -10.48 3.76 -10.96
C SER A 59 -11.02 5.11 -10.45
N PHE A 60 -10.18 6.13 -10.46
CA PHE A 60 -10.53 7.49 -10.05
C PHE A 60 -11.62 8.09 -10.94
N ALA A 61 -11.56 7.86 -12.27
CA ALA A 61 -12.58 8.30 -13.23
C ALA A 61 -13.94 7.64 -12.99
N ARG A 62 -13.96 6.39 -12.46
CA ARG A 62 -15.19 5.68 -12.04
C ARG A 62 -15.73 6.12 -10.68
N GLY A 63 -15.14 7.14 -10.04
CA GLY A 63 -15.55 7.64 -8.73
C GLY A 63 -15.00 6.85 -7.55
N ILE A 64 -14.12 5.86 -7.78
CA ILE A 64 -13.49 5.10 -6.69
C ILE A 64 -12.46 5.99 -6.00
N ARG A 65 -12.64 6.21 -4.72
CA ARG A 65 -11.75 7.02 -3.88
C ARG A 65 -11.30 6.19 -2.69
N ALA A 66 -9.99 6.11 -2.53
CA ALA A 66 -9.39 5.61 -1.31
C ALA A 66 -8.64 6.76 -0.64
N GLN A 67 -8.62 6.77 0.68
CA GLN A 67 -7.85 7.72 1.48
C GLN A 67 -6.80 6.95 2.28
N HIS A 68 -5.57 7.42 2.25
CA HIS A 68 -4.47 6.82 2.99
C HIS A 68 -4.09 7.72 4.16
N VAL A 69 -4.44 7.30 5.37
CA VAL A 69 -4.06 7.98 6.61
C VAL A 69 -2.77 7.36 7.11
N LEU A 70 -1.70 8.15 7.17
CA LEU A 70 -0.40 7.69 7.62
C LEU A 70 -0.15 8.03 9.09
N GLY A 71 0.51 7.11 9.78
CA GLY A 71 0.99 7.28 11.15
C GLY A 71 2.52 7.42 11.20
N GLY A 72 3.10 6.97 12.31
CA GLY A 72 4.54 7.02 12.51
C GLY A 72 5.32 6.12 11.56
N SER A 73 6.54 6.55 11.21
CA SER A 73 7.46 5.80 10.36
C SER A 73 8.73 5.42 11.11
N SER A 74 9.21 4.19 10.89
CA SER A 74 10.56 3.74 11.23
C SER A 74 11.38 3.65 9.94
N ILE A 75 12.58 4.19 9.92
CA ILE A 75 13.41 4.26 8.71
C ILE A 75 14.82 3.80 9.05
N ASP A 76 15.33 2.82 8.33
CA ASP A 76 16.71 2.34 8.41
C ASP A 76 17.44 2.71 7.12
N ILE A 77 18.62 3.32 7.24
CA ILE A 77 19.42 3.82 6.10
C ILE A 77 20.83 3.26 6.18
N ILE A 78 21.28 2.62 5.09
CA ILE A 78 22.67 2.23 4.88
C ILE A 78 23.14 2.75 3.52
N GLY A 79 24.07 3.70 3.52
CA GLY A 79 24.58 4.30 2.29
C GLY A 79 23.52 5.02 1.47
N ASN A 80 23.23 4.50 0.29
CA ASN A 80 22.21 5.02 -0.63
C ASN A 80 20.91 4.20 -0.64
N ARG A 81 20.75 3.26 0.30
CA ARG A 81 19.56 2.41 0.42
C ARG A 81 18.86 2.62 1.74
N ALA A 82 17.56 2.50 1.71
CA ALA A 82 16.74 2.59 2.91
C ALA A 82 15.59 1.58 2.87
N VAL A 83 15.16 1.19 4.07
CA VAL A 83 13.89 0.51 4.32
C VAL A 83 13.07 1.39 5.25
N ALA A 84 11.82 1.63 4.92
CA ALA A 84 10.91 2.37 5.77
C ALA A 84 9.63 1.57 6.04
N GLN A 85 9.22 1.53 7.30
CA GLN A 85 7.92 1.02 7.71
C GLN A 85 7.06 2.18 8.19
N THR A 86 5.90 2.38 7.57
CA THR A 86 4.98 3.46 7.93
C THR A 86 3.61 2.89 8.26
N LYS A 87 3.08 3.16 9.45
CA LYS A 87 1.70 2.79 9.79
C LYS A 87 0.74 3.45 8.82
N MET A 88 -0.23 2.68 8.31
CA MET A 88 -1.23 3.18 7.39
C MET A 88 -2.62 2.67 7.73
N THR A 89 -3.61 3.49 7.45
CA THR A 89 -5.01 3.10 7.38
C THR A 89 -5.55 3.49 6.01
N ILE A 90 -6.12 2.54 5.30
CA ILE A 90 -6.82 2.81 4.04
C ILE A 90 -8.31 2.88 4.36
N LEU A 91 -8.93 4.00 3.98
CA LEU A 91 -10.36 4.21 4.07
C LEU A 91 -10.94 4.23 2.66
N HIS A 92 -12.02 3.47 2.47
CA HIS A 92 -12.69 3.40 1.18
C HIS A 92 -14.20 3.28 1.39
N ARG A 93 -14.99 3.97 0.57
CA ARG A 93 -16.45 3.84 0.57
C ARG A 93 -16.93 3.24 -0.73
N ALA A 94 -17.66 2.14 -0.65
CA ALA A 94 -18.22 1.46 -1.80
C ALA A 94 -19.50 0.68 -1.42
N PRO A 95 -20.38 0.41 -2.38
CA PRO A 95 -21.50 -0.49 -2.15
C PRO A 95 -21.03 -1.95 -2.13
N ILE A 96 -21.58 -2.73 -1.21
CA ILE A 96 -21.65 -4.19 -1.30
C ILE A 96 -23.10 -4.53 -1.54
N ASP A 97 -23.38 -5.15 -2.69
CA ASP A 97 -24.70 -5.32 -3.23
C ASP A 97 -25.47 -3.98 -3.20
N TYR A 98 -26.42 -3.68 -2.49
CA TYR A 98 -27.12 -2.39 -2.45
C TYR A 98 -26.89 -1.60 -1.15
N VAL A 99 -25.98 -2.09 -0.29
CA VAL A 99 -25.64 -1.44 0.99
C VAL A 99 -24.34 -0.67 0.85
N MET A 100 -24.41 0.64 1.05
CA MET A 100 -23.21 1.49 1.09
C MET A 100 -22.42 1.20 2.37
N CYS A 101 -21.14 0.89 2.23
CA CYS A 101 -20.26 0.51 3.34
C CYS A 101 -18.96 1.32 3.34
N ASP A 102 -18.45 1.56 4.53
CA ASP A 102 -17.08 2.02 4.75
C ASP A 102 -16.17 0.83 5.04
N PHE A 103 -15.06 0.78 4.33
CA PHE A 103 -13.99 -0.19 4.52
C PHE A 103 -12.85 0.49 5.24
N THR A 104 -12.40 -0.11 6.32
CA THR A 104 -11.20 0.32 7.03
C THR A 104 -10.18 -0.81 6.99
N VAL A 105 -9.02 -0.55 6.43
CA VAL A 105 -7.90 -1.51 6.35
C VAL A 105 -6.71 -0.92 7.09
N VAL A 106 -6.21 -1.63 8.08
CA VAL A 106 -5.10 -1.19 8.93
C VAL A 106 -3.88 -2.06 8.66
N GLY A 107 -2.73 -1.40 8.55
CA GLY A 107 -1.48 -2.10 8.32
C GLY A 107 -0.29 -1.16 8.25
N ARG A 108 0.70 -1.54 7.48
CA ARG A 108 1.92 -0.77 7.26
C ARG A 108 2.30 -0.79 5.78
N PHE A 109 2.85 0.31 5.28
CA PHE A 109 3.69 0.25 4.11
C PHE A 109 5.08 -0.21 4.53
N TYR A 110 5.68 -1.09 3.74
CA TYR A 110 7.07 -1.49 3.81
C TYR A 110 7.73 -1.09 2.50
N ASP A 111 8.56 -0.07 2.57
CA ASP A 111 9.14 0.61 1.41
C ASP A 111 10.63 0.32 1.30
N PHE A 112 11.06 -0.07 0.12
CA PHE A 112 12.45 -0.11 -0.30
C PHE A 112 12.73 1.16 -1.08
N LEU A 113 13.70 1.92 -0.62
CA LEU A 113 14.07 3.19 -1.24
C LEU A 113 15.54 3.21 -1.60
N GLU A 114 15.86 3.90 -2.68
CA GLU A 114 17.22 4.11 -3.10
C GLU A 114 17.46 5.57 -3.44
N ARG A 115 18.66 6.05 -3.13
CA ARG A 115 19.10 7.39 -3.53
C ARG A 115 19.93 7.29 -4.80
N ARG A 116 19.38 7.75 -5.93
CA ARG A 116 20.04 7.83 -7.23
C ARG A 116 20.18 9.29 -7.62
N SER A 117 21.35 9.71 -8.08
CA SER A 117 21.63 11.11 -8.47
C SER A 117 21.15 12.13 -7.42
N SER A 118 21.45 11.86 -6.15
CA SER A 118 21.10 12.69 -4.99
C SER A 118 19.60 12.78 -4.65
N LYS A 119 18.73 11.99 -5.31
CA LYS A 119 17.28 11.95 -5.08
C LYS A 119 16.87 10.57 -4.54
N TRP A 120 16.14 10.55 -3.43
CA TRP A 120 15.45 9.36 -2.95
C TRP A 120 14.24 9.03 -3.82
N GLY A 121 14.02 7.75 -4.09
CA GLY A 121 12.87 7.26 -4.83
C GLY A 121 12.47 5.85 -4.37
N LEU A 122 11.21 5.51 -4.57
CA LEU A 122 10.69 4.17 -4.32
C LEU A 122 11.21 3.19 -5.37
N VAL A 123 11.75 2.07 -4.89
CA VAL A 123 12.13 0.90 -5.68
C VAL A 123 11.08 -0.20 -5.55
N LEU A 124 10.55 -0.39 -4.33
CA LEU A 124 9.45 -1.33 -4.09
C LEU A 124 8.60 -0.81 -2.93
N ARG A 125 7.29 -0.79 -3.09
CA ARG A 125 6.33 -0.66 -2.00
C ARG A 125 5.55 -1.93 -1.83
N GLN A 126 5.66 -2.55 -0.66
CA GLN A 126 4.95 -3.75 -0.26
C GLN A 126 4.08 -3.45 0.96
N PRO A 127 2.75 -3.39 0.85
CA PRO A 127 1.88 -3.30 2.02
C PRO A 127 1.90 -4.58 2.85
N ILE A 128 1.81 -4.40 4.16
CA ILE A 128 1.55 -5.41 5.17
C ILE A 128 0.14 -5.14 5.68
N TYR A 129 -0.78 -6.11 5.55
CA TYR A 129 -2.16 -5.95 5.94
C TYR A 129 -2.42 -6.67 7.26
N GLU A 130 -2.79 -5.93 8.31
CA GLU A 130 -2.89 -6.49 9.66
C GLU A 130 -4.32 -6.85 10.06
N LYS A 131 -5.28 -6.02 9.68
CA LYS A 131 -6.71 -6.26 9.89
C LYS A 131 -7.54 -5.35 9.02
N ASP A 132 -8.75 -5.78 8.73
CA ASP A 132 -9.75 -4.96 8.08
C ASP A 132 -11.14 -5.16 8.66
N ARG A 133 -12.05 -4.25 8.32
CA ARG A 133 -13.46 -4.34 8.66
C ARG A 133 -14.30 -3.61 7.64
N ILE A 134 -15.60 -3.92 7.67
CA ILE A 134 -16.64 -3.28 6.89
C ILE A 134 -17.74 -2.78 7.82
N ASP A 135 -18.17 -1.52 7.62
CA ASP A 135 -19.23 -0.90 8.40
C ASP A 135 -20.30 -0.32 7.46
N PRO A 136 -21.59 -0.66 7.61
CA PRO A 136 -22.65 0.00 6.86
C PRO A 136 -22.73 1.49 7.22
N VAL A 137 -22.86 2.34 6.20
CA VAL A 137 -22.99 3.79 6.39
C VAL A 137 -24.33 4.14 7.05
N VAL A 138 -25.39 3.40 6.73
CA VAL A 138 -26.72 3.59 7.33
C VAL A 138 -26.88 2.58 8.48
N PRO A 139 -27.05 3.04 9.72
CA PRO A 139 -27.26 2.16 10.87
C PRO A 139 -28.42 1.19 10.67
N GLY A 140 -28.24 -0.06 11.07
CA GLY A 140 -29.25 -1.12 10.96
C GLY A 140 -29.35 -1.79 9.60
N THR A 141 -28.59 -1.32 8.60
CA THR A 141 -28.41 -2.05 7.34
C THR A 141 -27.22 -3.00 7.46
N MET A 142 -27.24 -4.12 6.74
CA MET A 142 -26.11 -5.06 6.68
C MET A 142 -25.98 -5.61 5.26
N PRO A 143 -24.80 -5.58 4.66
CA PRO A 143 -24.56 -6.27 3.39
C PRO A 143 -24.61 -7.79 3.61
N LYS A 144 -25.09 -8.53 2.61
CA LYS A 144 -25.05 -10.00 2.61
C LYS A 144 -23.68 -10.42 2.09
N LEU A 145 -22.79 -10.76 3.00
CA LEU A 145 -21.50 -11.34 2.65
C LEU A 145 -21.63 -12.85 2.52
N ASP A 146 -21.07 -13.40 1.45
CA ASP A 146 -20.92 -14.85 1.31
C ASP A 146 -19.80 -15.32 2.26
N PRO A 147 -20.11 -16.14 3.27
CA PRO A 147 -19.12 -16.52 4.28
C PRO A 147 -17.99 -17.38 3.72
N ASP A 148 -18.27 -18.22 2.71
CA ASP A 148 -17.26 -19.10 2.12
C ASP A 148 -16.27 -18.29 1.28
N VAL A 149 -16.78 -17.34 0.50
CA VAL A 149 -15.94 -16.40 -0.26
C VAL A 149 -15.12 -15.55 0.69
N LEU A 150 -15.73 -15.02 1.76
CA LEU A 150 -15.00 -14.21 2.74
C LEU A 150 -13.89 -15.01 3.44
N ALA A 151 -14.16 -16.27 3.80
CA ALA A 151 -13.20 -17.16 4.45
C ALA A 151 -12.07 -17.60 3.52
N SER A 152 -12.23 -17.50 2.20
CA SER A 152 -11.16 -17.80 1.23
C SER A 152 -10.03 -16.77 1.19
N PHE A 153 -10.22 -15.60 1.79
CA PHE A 153 -9.23 -14.53 1.82
C PHE A 153 -8.49 -14.45 3.15
N PRO A 154 -7.21 -14.01 3.14
CA PRO A 154 -6.43 -13.81 4.36
C PRO A 154 -7.09 -12.81 5.32
N GLU A 155 -7.00 -13.08 6.61
CA GLU A 155 -7.68 -12.31 7.65
C GLU A 155 -7.34 -10.81 7.64
N GLY A 156 -6.10 -10.47 7.31
CA GLY A 156 -5.63 -9.09 7.35
C GLY A 156 -6.31 -8.14 6.35
N TYR A 157 -6.96 -8.67 5.30
CA TYR A 157 -7.60 -7.87 4.25
C TYR A 157 -8.80 -8.55 3.58
N ARG A 158 -9.46 -9.48 4.28
CA ARG A 158 -10.55 -10.29 3.70
C ARG A 158 -11.73 -9.48 3.19
N HIS A 159 -12.11 -8.42 3.90
CA HIS A 159 -13.25 -7.59 3.49
C HIS A 159 -12.90 -6.71 2.29
N MET A 160 -11.67 -6.16 2.26
CA MET A 160 -11.16 -5.44 1.09
C MET A 160 -11.05 -6.37 -0.12
N ALA A 161 -10.50 -7.58 0.06
CA ALA A 161 -10.40 -8.58 -1.00
C ALA A 161 -11.78 -8.97 -1.55
N TYR A 162 -12.74 -9.19 -0.66
CA TYR A 162 -14.13 -9.48 -1.02
C TYR A 162 -14.71 -8.37 -1.92
N MET A 163 -14.59 -7.12 -1.49
CA MET A 163 -15.06 -5.95 -2.25
C MET A 163 -14.35 -5.85 -3.62
N GLN A 164 -13.02 -6.01 -3.65
CA GLN A 164 -12.24 -5.95 -4.87
C GLN A 164 -12.64 -7.04 -5.87
N THR A 165 -12.87 -8.27 -5.39
CA THR A 165 -13.35 -9.39 -6.21
C THR A 165 -14.76 -9.12 -6.79
N LYS A 166 -15.66 -8.56 -5.99
CA LYS A 166 -16.98 -8.12 -6.46
C LYS A 166 -16.89 -6.99 -7.50
N ALA A 167 -15.87 -6.16 -7.42
CA ALA A 167 -15.58 -5.11 -8.40
C ALA A 167 -14.84 -5.62 -9.65
N GLY A 168 -14.58 -6.94 -9.75
CA GLY A 168 -13.97 -7.59 -10.90
C GLY A 168 -12.43 -7.61 -10.91
N TYR A 169 -11.77 -7.31 -9.80
CA TYR A 169 -10.33 -7.42 -9.69
C TYR A 169 -9.88 -8.86 -9.38
N SER A 170 -8.76 -9.26 -9.95
CA SER A 170 -8.01 -10.44 -9.48
C SER A 170 -7.22 -10.04 -8.24
N VAL A 171 -7.49 -10.69 -7.11
CA VAL A 171 -6.89 -10.34 -5.82
C VAL A 171 -5.75 -11.30 -5.49
N LYS A 172 -4.59 -10.73 -5.17
CA LYS A 172 -3.44 -11.48 -4.67
C LYS A 172 -3.70 -11.91 -3.21
N THR A 173 -3.53 -13.20 -2.92
CA THR A 173 -3.92 -13.81 -1.63
C THR A 173 -2.74 -14.15 -0.70
N ASP A 174 -1.51 -13.87 -1.13
CA ASP A 174 -0.27 -14.11 -0.39
C ASP A 174 0.45 -12.80 0.00
N MET A 175 -0.33 -11.74 0.28
CA MET A 175 0.24 -10.49 0.80
C MET A 175 0.60 -10.67 2.28
N PRO A 176 1.70 -10.05 2.73
CA PRO A 176 2.13 -10.14 4.13
C PRO A 176 1.04 -9.67 5.10
N GLY A 177 0.81 -10.47 6.14
CA GLY A 177 -0.07 -10.15 7.26
C GLY A 177 0.69 -9.60 8.48
N ALA A 178 0.02 -9.57 9.65
CA ALA A 178 0.64 -9.16 10.91
C ALA A 178 1.76 -10.10 11.37
N THR A 179 1.68 -11.37 10.96
CA THR A 179 2.65 -12.44 11.24
C THR A 179 2.64 -13.42 10.07
N GLY A 180 3.59 -14.32 10.03
CA GLY A 180 3.64 -15.42 9.07
C GLY A 180 4.83 -15.37 8.14
N PRO A 181 5.01 -16.42 7.33
CA PRO A 181 6.19 -16.59 6.50
C PRO A 181 6.38 -15.49 5.46
N GLU A 182 5.30 -14.90 4.93
CA GLU A 182 5.36 -13.80 3.98
C GLU A 182 5.95 -12.54 4.61
N LEU A 183 5.60 -12.26 5.89
CA LEU A 183 6.18 -11.15 6.65
C LEU A 183 7.65 -11.38 6.96
N ASP A 184 7.99 -12.60 7.39
CA ASP A 184 9.37 -12.98 7.72
C ASP A 184 10.26 -12.88 6.48
N ALA A 185 9.78 -13.35 5.33
CA ALA A 185 10.46 -13.23 4.04
C ALA A 185 10.64 -11.76 3.61
N LEU A 186 9.62 -10.91 3.82
CA LEU A 186 9.72 -9.49 3.53
C LEU A 186 10.78 -8.79 4.39
N TYR A 187 10.84 -9.11 5.68
CA TYR A 187 11.86 -8.55 6.58
C TYR A 187 13.28 -9.04 6.23
N ALA A 188 13.42 -10.32 5.90
CA ALA A 188 14.69 -10.86 5.41
C ALA A 188 15.14 -10.15 4.12
N LYS A 189 14.22 -9.93 3.19
CA LYS A 189 14.48 -9.17 1.96
C LYS A 189 14.89 -7.72 2.25
N GLY A 190 14.26 -7.07 3.25
CA GLY A 190 14.64 -5.72 3.69
C GLY A 190 16.06 -5.66 4.25
N ALA A 191 16.43 -6.63 5.08
CA ALA A 191 17.79 -6.74 5.63
C ALA A 191 18.83 -6.98 4.52
N ALA A 192 18.55 -7.89 3.59
CA ALA A 192 19.41 -8.16 2.43
C ALA A 192 19.58 -6.92 1.54
N TRP A 193 18.49 -6.19 1.27
CA TRP A 193 18.53 -4.92 0.54
C TRP A 193 19.48 -3.90 1.16
N LEU A 194 19.38 -3.69 2.48
CA LEU A 194 20.26 -2.77 3.20
C LEU A 194 21.74 -3.20 3.16
N ASN A 195 22.01 -4.50 3.07
CA ASN A 195 23.35 -5.05 2.95
C ASN A 195 23.91 -5.01 1.51
N GLY A 196 23.13 -4.58 0.53
CA GLY A 196 23.60 -4.39 -0.84
C GLY A 196 23.09 -5.41 -1.85
N ASP A 197 22.27 -6.38 -1.45
CA ASP A 197 21.72 -7.39 -2.35
C ASP A 197 20.70 -6.76 -3.33
N ALA A 198 20.53 -7.39 -4.51
CA ALA A 198 19.50 -7.00 -5.44
C ALA A 198 18.08 -7.37 -4.93
N LEU A 199 17.08 -6.60 -5.30
CA LEU A 199 15.69 -7.00 -5.11
C LEU A 199 15.32 -8.04 -6.18
N THR A 200 15.37 -9.30 -5.79
CA THR A 200 14.91 -10.44 -6.62
C THR A 200 13.50 -10.83 -6.24
#